data_bdc2371fd84967ca00f9fb6f65332a7d
#
_entry.id   bdc2371fd84967ca00f9fb6f65332a7d
#
_cell.length_a   1.000
_cell.length_b   1.000
_cell.length_c   1.000
_cell.angle_alpha   90.00
_cell.angle_beta   90.00
_cell.angle_gamma   90.00
#
_symmetry.space_group_name_H-M   'P 1'
#
loop_
_entity.id
_entity.type
_entity.pdbx_description
1 polymer ?
#
loop_
_entity_poly.entity_id
_entity_poly.type
_entity_poly.pdbx_seq_one_letter_code
_entity_poly.pdbx_strand_id
1 'polypeptide(L)'
;GFGILGDHFDMQLGRQLQMIELNIHALTRLSHVFGNLMVKKGKGRIMNVASIASYISGPSFAVYCATKAYVLSYSRALHKELKNKGVTVTALCPGYVTTGFQEVAGMELSKMEKLTAVPVKKVAEIAVKSMHKGKREVMPGIVNKPLPLVTKITPMWLQLIIVKWVLK
;
A
#
# COMPACT_ATOMS: atom_id res chain seq x y z
N GLY A 1 3.66 -8.44 -3.15
CA GLY A 1 2.95 -7.73 -4.22
C GLY A 1 3.90 -6.99 -5.13
N PHE A 2 3.48 -6.70 -6.34
CA PHE A 2 4.25 -5.94 -7.33
C PHE A 2 3.38 -4.87 -8.00
N GLY A 3 4.01 -3.96 -8.73
CA GLY A 3 3.38 -2.96 -9.58
C GLY A 3 3.92 -3.06 -11.01
N ILE A 4 3.23 -2.46 -11.96
CA ILE A 4 3.69 -2.30 -13.34
C ILE A 4 3.28 -0.89 -13.79
N LEU A 5 4.27 -0.11 -14.24
CA LEU A 5 4.07 1.22 -14.80
C LEU A 5 3.85 1.10 -16.31
N GLY A 6 2.86 1.78 -16.83
CA GLY A 6 2.50 1.84 -18.24
C GLY A 6 1.01 2.13 -18.41
N ASP A 7 0.63 2.64 -19.58
CA ASP A 7 -0.79 2.89 -19.88
C ASP A 7 -1.56 1.57 -19.99
N HIS A 8 -2.78 1.56 -19.46
CA HIS A 8 -3.56 0.34 -19.24
C HIS A 8 -3.70 -0.54 -20.48
N PHE A 9 -3.94 0.08 -21.63
CA PHE A 9 -4.18 -0.64 -22.90
C PHE A 9 -2.89 -1.06 -23.61
N ASP A 10 -1.75 -0.49 -23.25
CA ASP A 10 -0.44 -0.84 -23.82
C ASP A 10 0.22 -2.01 -23.04
N MET A 11 -0.27 -2.31 -21.84
CA MET A 11 0.22 -3.40 -21.01
C MET A 11 -0.51 -4.71 -21.27
N GLN A 12 0.23 -5.82 -21.16
CA GLN A 12 -0.37 -7.15 -21.24
C GLN A 12 -1.41 -7.37 -20.13
N LEU A 13 -2.67 -7.66 -20.51
CA LEU A 13 -3.75 -7.91 -19.57
C LEU A 13 -3.42 -9.02 -18.55
N GLY A 14 -2.77 -10.10 -18.99
CA GLY A 14 -2.38 -11.21 -18.10
C GLY A 14 -1.51 -10.77 -16.93
N ARG A 15 -0.57 -9.85 -17.16
CA ARG A 15 0.29 -9.30 -16.10
C ARG A 15 -0.48 -8.42 -15.12
N GLN A 16 -1.46 -7.66 -15.61
CA GLN A 16 -2.33 -6.85 -14.75
C GLN A 16 -3.23 -7.74 -13.88
N LEU A 17 -3.77 -8.83 -14.44
CA LEU A 17 -4.58 -9.80 -13.68
C LEU A 17 -3.73 -10.54 -12.62
N GLN A 18 -2.48 -10.92 -12.93
CA GLN A 18 -1.55 -11.48 -11.95
C GLN A 18 -1.28 -10.52 -10.78
N MET A 19 -1.21 -9.21 -11.05
CA MET A 19 -1.06 -8.19 -10.00
C MET A 19 -2.29 -8.17 -9.09
N ILE A 20 -3.50 -8.24 -9.63
CA ILE A 20 -4.75 -8.31 -8.85
C ILE A 20 -4.78 -9.59 -8.02
N GLU A 21 -4.45 -10.72 -8.64
CA GLU A 21 -4.41 -12.03 -7.95
C GLU A 21 -3.48 -12.02 -6.74
N LEU A 22 -2.27 -11.48 -6.89
CA LEU A 22 -1.30 -11.44 -5.80
C LEU A 22 -1.63 -10.34 -4.76
N ASN A 23 -1.92 -9.12 -5.22
CA ASN A 23 -2.07 -7.97 -4.31
C ASN A 23 -3.42 -7.96 -3.58
N ILE A 24 -4.47 -8.54 -4.16
CA ILE A 24 -5.83 -8.56 -3.60
C ILE A 24 -6.21 -9.96 -3.15
N HIS A 25 -6.30 -10.90 -4.09
CA HIS A 25 -6.89 -12.22 -3.84
C HIS A 25 -6.09 -13.01 -2.80
N ALA A 26 -4.79 -13.17 -3.02
CA ALA A 26 -3.92 -13.88 -2.07
C ALA A 26 -3.89 -13.20 -0.70
N LEU A 27 -3.81 -11.86 -0.65
CA LEU A 27 -3.82 -11.10 0.61
C LEU A 27 -5.14 -11.29 1.37
N THR A 28 -6.28 -11.21 0.67
CA THR A 28 -7.60 -11.39 1.28
C THR A 28 -7.75 -12.80 1.85
N ARG A 29 -7.37 -13.82 1.07
CA ARG A 29 -7.41 -15.22 1.48
C ARG A 29 -6.54 -15.49 2.71
N LEU A 30 -5.29 -15.02 2.71
CA LEU A 30 -4.38 -15.19 3.84
C LEU A 30 -4.87 -14.43 5.09
N SER A 31 -5.35 -13.20 4.93
CA SER A 31 -5.92 -12.43 6.03
C SER A 31 -7.13 -13.13 6.65
N HIS A 32 -7.99 -13.75 5.83
CA HIS A 32 -9.16 -14.51 6.30
C HIS A 32 -8.73 -15.76 7.07
N VAL A 33 -7.84 -16.59 6.49
CA VAL A 33 -7.41 -17.86 7.12
C VAL A 33 -6.68 -17.59 8.43
N PHE A 34 -5.66 -16.77 8.43
CA PHE A 34 -4.89 -16.48 9.63
C PHE A 34 -5.67 -15.64 10.64
N GLY A 35 -6.51 -14.71 10.17
CA GLY A 35 -7.39 -13.93 11.02
C GLY A 35 -8.34 -14.81 11.84
N ASN A 36 -8.98 -15.80 11.21
CA ASN A 36 -9.84 -16.78 11.89
C ASN A 36 -9.07 -17.60 12.96
N LEU A 37 -7.85 -18.05 12.64
CA LEU A 37 -7.01 -18.76 13.61
C LEU A 37 -6.65 -17.88 14.81
N MET A 38 -6.32 -16.61 14.57
CA MET A 38 -5.99 -15.64 15.61
C MET A 38 -7.21 -15.29 16.47
N VAL A 39 -8.39 -15.14 15.87
CA VAL A 39 -9.65 -14.89 16.61
C VAL A 39 -9.97 -16.06 17.52
N LYS A 40 -9.86 -17.32 17.06
CA LYS A 40 -10.05 -18.51 17.90
C LYS A 40 -9.09 -18.55 19.08
N LYS A 41 -7.86 -18.02 18.92
CA LYS A 41 -6.84 -17.91 20.00
C LYS A 41 -7.04 -16.68 20.89
N GLY A 42 -7.96 -15.77 20.58
CA GLY A 42 -8.18 -14.52 21.29
C GLY A 42 -7.02 -13.51 21.19
N LYS A 43 -6.01 -13.76 20.35
CA LYS A 43 -4.84 -12.88 20.18
C LYS A 43 -4.20 -13.03 18.81
N GLY A 44 -3.78 -11.91 18.23
CA GLY A 44 -3.05 -11.92 16.96
C GLY A 44 -2.72 -10.52 16.44
N ARG A 45 -1.82 -10.50 15.46
CA ARG A 45 -1.47 -9.28 14.75
C ARG A 45 -1.28 -9.59 13.27
N ILE A 46 -1.93 -8.82 12.42
CA ILE A 46 -1.83 -8.88 10.97
C ILE A 46 -1.24 -7.55 10.50
N MET A 47 -0.27 -7.61 9.59
CA MET A 47 0.20 -6.45 8.87
C MET A 47 -0.02 -6.65 7.37
N ASN A 48 -0.79 -5.77 6.76
CA ASN A 48 -0.99 -5.73 5.32
C ASN A 48 -0.18 -4.59 4.71
N VAL A 49 0.58 -4.91 3.66
CA VAL A 49 1.45 -3.93 3.00
C VAL A 49 0.68 -3.24 1.88
N ALA A 50 0.17 -2.06 2.19
CA ALA A 50 -0.42 -1.12 1.25
C ALA A 50 0.66 -0.25 0.55
N SER A 51 0.43 1.04 0.34
CA SER A 51 1.38 2.01 -0.24
C SER A 51 0.84 3.42 -0.04
N ILE A 52 1.67 4.45 -0.24
CA ILE A 52 1.19 5.82 -0.47
C ILE A 52 0.31 5.89 -1.73
N ALA A 53 0.53 5.02 -2.72
CA ALA A 53 -0.31 4.87 -3.91
C ALA A 53 -1.77 4.52 -3.58
N SER A 54 -2.06 4.07 -2.35
CA SER A 54 -3.43 3.81 -1.88
C SER A 54 -4.31 5.05 -1.74
N TYR A 55 -3.72 6.23 -1.77
CA TYR A 55 -4.42 7.50 -1.57
C TYR A 55 -4.64 8.28 -2.87
N ILE A 56 -4.13 7.78 -3.97
CA ILE A 56 -4.16 8.46 -5.27
C ILE A 56 -4.74 7.56 -6.36
N SER A 57 -5.32 8.20 -7.39
CA SER A 57 -5.62 7.55 -8.66
C SER A 57 -4.47 7.85 -9.62
N GLY A 58 -3.68 6.81 -9.97
CA GLY A 58 -2.46 6.99 -10.77
C GLY A 58 -2.68 6.68 -12.25
N PRO A 59 -2.78 7.68 -13.14
CA PRO A 59 -2.64 7.44 -14.58
C PRO A 59 -1.31 6.72 -14.86
N SER A 60 -1.31 5.80 -15.83
CA SER A 60 -0.19 4.89 -16.14
C SER A 60 0.21 3.94 -14.99
N PHE A 61 -0.51 3.96 -13.86
CA PHE A 61 -0.30 3.06 -12.71
C PHE A 61 -1.63 2.61 -12.09
N ALA A 62 -2.70 2.64 -12.89
CA ALA A 62 -4.09 2.53 -12.45
C ALA A 62 -4.37 1.26 -11.65
N VAL A 63 -4.01 0.08 -12.18
CA VAL A 63 -4.28 -1.20 -11.53
C VAL A 63 -3.53 -1.30 -10.20
N TYR A 64 -2.27 -0.89 -10.16
CA TYR A 64 -1.49 -0.90 -8.91
C TYR A 64 -2.12 -0.01 -7.84
N CYS A 65 -2.41 1.26 -8.16
CA CYS A 65 -3.05 2.19 -7.22
C CYS A 65 -4.39 1.61 -6.71
N ALA A 66 -5.21 1.06 -7.60
CA ALA A 66 -6.47 0.42 -7.22
C ALA A 66 -6.27 -0.78 -6.29
N THR A 67 -5.27 -1.66 -6.55
CA THR A 67 -4.98 -2.78 -5.65
C THR A 67 -4.53 -2.30 -4.27
N LYS A 68 -3.73 -1.24 -4.20
CA LYS A 68 -3.25 -0.71 -2.92
C LYS A 68 -4.33 0.07 -2.17
N ALA A 69 -5.26 0.74 -2.86
CA ALA A 69 -6.45 1.34 -2.27
C ALA A 69 -7.36 0.27 -1.64
N TYR A 70 -7.56 -0.86 -2.33
CA TYR A 70 -8.24 -2.02 -1.78
C TYR A 70 -7.58 -2.48 -0.47
N VAL A 71 -6.27 -2.73 -0.47
CA VAL A 71 -5.53 -3.22 0.70
C VAL A 71 -5.68 -2.27 1.89
N LEU A 72 -5.59 -0.96 1.66
CA LEU A 72 -5.74 0.05 2.71
C LEU A 72 -7.15 0.05 3.29
N SER A 73 -8.18 0.12 2.44
CA SER A 73 -9.58 0.13 2.84
C SER A 73 -9.95 -1.14 3.61
N TYR A 74 -9.60 -2.30 3.06
CA TYR A 74 -9.80 -3.62 3.67
C TYR A 74 -9.14 -3.73 5.05
N SER A 75 -7.88 -3.31 5.16
CA SER A 75 -7.15 -3.37 6.44
C SER A 75 -7.75 -2.47 7.51
N ARG A 76 -8.25 -1.29 7.13
CA ARG A 76 -8.94 -0.35 8.04
C ARG A 76 -10.24 -0.95 8.58
N ALA A 77 -11.01 -1.61 7.71
CA ALA A 77 -12.24 -2.29 8.07
C ALA A 77 -11.97 -3.45 9.04
N LEU A 78 -11.05 -4.34 8.66
CA LEU A 78 -10.66 -5.48 9.51
C LEU A 78 -10.09 -5.05 10.86
N HIS A 79 -9.33 -3.95 10.93
CA HIS A 79 -8.84 -3.42 12.20
C HIS A 79 -9.98 -3.13 13.16
N LYS A 80 -11.10 -2.55 12.68
CA LYS A 80 -12.28 -2.25 13.51
C LYS A 80 -13.04 -3.52 13.88
N GLU A 81 -13.25 -4.42 12.93
CA GLU A 81 -14.00 -5.67 13.14
C GLU A 81 -13.33 -6.63 14.14
N LEU A 82 -11.99 -6.67 14.12
CA LEU A 82 -11.22 -7.64 14.90
C LEU A 82 -10.70 -7.10 16.24
N LYS A 83 -10.77 -5.78 16.47
CA LYS A 83 -10.25 -5.13 17.68
C LYS A 83 -10.80 -5.76 18.97
N ASN A 84 -12.08 -6.00 19.05
CA ASN A 84 -12.75 -6.58 20.23
C ASN A 84 -12.59 -8.11 20.30
N LYS A 85 -11.95 -8.73 19.33
CA LYS A 85 -11.64 -10.17 19.26
C LYS A 85 -10.19 -10.49 19.61
N GLY A 86 -9.44 -9.51 20.15
CA GLY A 86 -8.04 -9.67 20.52
C GLY A 86 -7.07 -9.65 19.34
N VAL A 87 -7.53 -9.30 18.14
CA VAL A 87 -6.68 -9.27 16.93
C VAL A 87 -6.57 -7.83 16.41
N THR A 88 -5.36 -7.40 16.10
CA THR A 88 -5.12 -6.10 15.49
C THR A 88 -4.65 -6.23 14.05
N VAL A 89 -5.13 -5.35 13.18
CA VAL A 89 -4.70 -5.27 11.79
C VAL A 89 -4.06 -3.91 11.55
N THR A 90 -2.85 -3.90 11.00
CA THR A 90 -2.09 -2.68 10.69
C THR A 90 -1.88 -2.58 9.18
N ALA A 91 -2.30 -1.48 8.57
CA ALA A 91 -1.93 -1.13 7.21
C ALA A 91 -0.57 -0.42 7.21
N LEU A 92 0.40 -0.98 6.52
CA LEU A 92 1.68 -0.32 6.25
C LEU A 92 1.60 0.40 4.90
N CYS A 93 1.76 1.72 4.90
CA CYS A 93 1.71 2.56 3.70
C CYS A 93 3.08 3.19 3.43
N PRO A 94 4.06 2.44 2.92
CA PRO A 94 5.36 3.01 2.60
C PRO A 94 5.27 3.93 1.38
N GLY A 95 6.15 4.94 1.36
CA GLY A 95 6.52 5.67 0.15
C GLY A 95 7.57 4.92 -0.65
N TYR A 96 8.48 5.65 -1.27
CA TYR A 96 9.62 5.05 -1.95
C TYR A 96 10.55 4.37 -0.95
N VAL A 97 10.88 3.12 -1.24
CA VAL A 97 11.80 2.29 -0.45
C VAL A 97 12.81 1.69 -1.42
N THR A 98 14.08 1.74 -1.09
CA THR A 98 15.14 1.18 -1.94
C THR A 98 15.06 -0.35 -1.93
N THR A 99 14.37 -0.92 -2.92
CA THR A 99 14.15 -2.37 -3.08
C THR A 99 14.18 -2.74 -4.57
N GLY A 100 14.13 -4.02 -4.93
CA GLY A 100 13.92 -4.48 -6.30
C GLY A 100 12.52 -4.22 -6.86
N PHE A 101 11.64 -3.53 -6.12
CA PHE A 101 10.29 -3.21 -6.58
C PHE A 101 10.30 -2.33 -7.83
N GLN A 102 11.22 -1.36 -7.89
CA GLN A 102 11.33 -0.41 -9.00
C GLN A 102 11.66 -1.12 -10.31
N GLU A 103 12.60 -2.07 -10.27
CA GLU A 103 12.99 -2.87 -11.43
C GLU A 103 11.79 -3.69 -11.95
N VAL A 104 11.05 -4.35 -11.05
CA VAL A 104 9.87 -5.16 -11.40
C VAL A 104 8.74 -4.28 -11.93
N ALA A 105 8.60 -3.06 -11.41
CA ALA A 105 7.57 -2.11 -11.83
C ALA A 105 7.91 -1.36 -13.13
N GLY A 106 9.15 -1.47 -13.62
CA GLY A 106 9.64 -0.69 -14.76
C GLY A 106 9.77 0.81 -14.46
N MET A 107 10.14 1.15 -13.21
CA MET A 107 10.21 2.54 -12.74
C MET A 107 11.65 2.96 -12.50
N GLU A 108 12.02 4.12 -13.02
CA GLU A 108 13.23 4.82 -12.62
C GLU A 108 12.89 5.92 -11.62
N LEU A 109 13.53 5.88 -10.45
CA LEU A 109 13.33 6.92 -9.45
C LEU A 109 14.02 8.22 -9.87
N SER A 110 13.28 9.30 -9.86
CA SER A 110 13.82 10.66 -10.00
C SER A 110 14.77 11.00 -8.84
N LYS A 111 15.57 12.06 -8.99
CA LYS A 111 16.47 12.53 -7.91
C LYS A 111 15.70 12.83 -6.62
N MET A 112 14.50 13.40 -6.73
CA MET A 112 13.67 13.77 -5.59
C MET A 112 13.11 12.55 -4.86
N GLU A 113 12.71 11.51 -5.60
CA GLU A 113 12.22 10.25 -5.05
C GLU A 113 13.34 9.48 -4.33
N LYS A 114 14.56 9.50 -4.89
CA LYS A 114 15.76 8.94 -4.23
C LYS A 114 16.07 9.64 -2.91
N LEU A 115 15.92 10.97 -2.84
CA LEU A 115 16.14 11.75 -1.62
C LEU A 115 15.07 11.50 -0.54
N THR A 116 13.84 11.17 -0.94
CA THR A 116 12.73 10.90 -0.02
C THR A 116 12.57 9.42 0.31
N ALA A 117 13.32 8.54 -0.36
CA ALA A 117 13.29 7.11 -0.13
C ALA A 117 13.75 6.78 1.30
N VAL A 118 13.00 5.89 1.95
CA VAL A 118 13.32 5.42 3.29
C VAL A 118 14.06 4.07 3.20
N PRO A 119 15.18 3.88 3.91
CA PRO A 119 15.88 2.60 3.91
C PRO A 119 14.98 1.45 4.37
N VAL A 120 15.07 0.30 3.71
CA VAL A 120 14.24 -0.90 3.99
C VAL A 120 14.25 -1.27 5.46
N LYS A 121 15.43 -1.30 6.09
CA LYS A 121 15.59 -1.61 7.52
C LYS A 121 14.76 -0.69 8.40
N LYS A 122 14.80 0.62 8.14
CA LYS A 122 14.05 1.62 8.90
C LYS A 122 12.54 1.49 8.69
N VAL A 123 12.10 1.17 7.46
CA VAL A 123 10.68 0.87 7.18
C VAL A 123 10.23 -0.35 7.98
N ALA A 124 11.01 -1.43 7.97
CA ALA A 124 10.70 -2.65 8.71
C ALA A 124 10.62 -2.42 10.24
N GLU A 125 11.57 -1.70 10.82
CA GLU A 125 11.58 -1.35 12.25
C GLU A 125 10.33 -0.54 12.65
N ILE A 126 9.99 0.50 11.86
CA ILE A 126 8.80 1.32 12.08
C ILE A 126 7.53 0.47 11.96
N ALA A 127 7.48 -0.39 10.96
CA ALA A 127 6.36 -1.27 10.69
C ALA A 127 6.10 -2.23 11.86
N VAL A 128 7.11 -2.99 12.25
CA VAL A 128 7.02 -3.96 13.38
C VAL A 128 6.65 -3.25 14.68
N LYS A 129 7.32 -2.14 15.01
CA LYS A 129 6.99 -1.34 16.20
C LYS A 129 5.55 -0.84 16.20
N SER A 130 5.04 -0.42 15.04
CA SER A 130 3.67 0.07 14.89
C SER A 130 2.64 -1.05 14.99
N MET A 131 2.92 -2.22 14.41
CA MET A 131 2.12 -3.43 14.54
C MET A 131 2.02 -3.87 16.01
N HIS A 132 3.13 -3.90 16.75
CA HIS A 132 3.14 -4.23 18.18
C HIS A 132 2.33 -3.26 19.02
N LYS A 133 2.30 -1.97 18.64
CA LYS A 133 1.46 -0.95 19.28
C LYS A 133 -0.02 -0.99 18.86
N GLY A 134 -0.42 -1.92 17.99
CA GLY A 134 -1.78 -2.04 17.48
C GLY A 134 -2.24 -0.84 16.67
N LYS A 135 -1.34 -0.12 16.01
CA LYS A 135 -1.73 1.01 15.15
C LYS A 135 -2.53 0.52 13.94
N ARG A 136 -3.66 1.19 13.66
CA ARG A 136 -4.47 0.91 12.47
C ARG A 136 -3.68 1.08 11.17
N GLU A 137 -2.83 2.11 11.14
CA GLU A 137 -2.13 2.54 9.93
C GLU A 137 -0.78 3.15 10.30
N VAL A 138 0.21 2.92 9.47
CA VAL A 138 1.54 3.51 9.61
C VAL A 138 2.11 3.89 8.25
N MET A 139 2.63 5.10 8.16
CA MET A 139 3.26 5.66 6.97
C MET A 139 4.69 6.06 7.31
N PRO A 140 5.70 5.24 6.92
CA PRO A 140 7.10 5.60 7.08
C PRO A 140 7.48 6.79 6.18
N GLY A 141 8.35 7.65 6.69
CA GLY A 141 8.77 8.88 6.02
C GLY A 141 7.88 10.07 6.35
N ILE A 142 8.51 11.12 6.89
CA ILE A 142 7.80 12.33 7.35
C ILE A 142 7.15 13.07 6.18
N VAL A 143 7.81 13.05 5.02
CA VAL A 143 7.35 13.72 3.78
C VAL A 143 6.03 13.16 3.26
N ASN A 144 5.75 11.89 3.52
CA ASN A 144 4.54 11.22 3.04
C ASN A 144 3.30 11.48 3.91
N LYS A 145 3.48 11.91 5.16
CA LYS A 145 2.39 12.06 6.14
C LYS A 145 1.29 13.05 5.73
N PRO A 146 1.56 14.16 5.03
CA PRO A 146 0.50 15.07 4.58
C PRO A 146 -0.38 14.49 3.47
N LEU A 147 0.10 13.49 2.73
CA LEU A 147 -0.58 12.98 1.52
C LEU A 147 -2.06 12.64 1.73
N PRO A 148 -2.48 11.93 2.80
CA PRO A 148 -3.90 11.61 3.00
C PRO A 148 -4.79 12.84 3.17
N LEU A 149 -4.25 13.92 3.70
CA LEU A 149 -4.98 15.18 3.86
C LEU A 149 -5.00 15.94 2.53
N VAL A 150 -3.85 16.06 1.88
CA VAL A 150 -3.72 16.74 0.58
C VAL A 150 -4.67 16.12 -0.45
N THR A 151 -4.72 14.79 -0.55
CA THR A 151 -5.62 14.11 -1.50
C THR A 151 -7.11 14.31 -1.18
N LYS A 152 -7.48 14.58 0.07
CA LYS A 152 -8.87 14.88 0.42
C LYS A 152 -9.34 16.27 0.02
N ILE A 153 -8.45 17.26 0.04
CA ILE A 153 -8.79 18.66 -0.23
C ILE A 153 -8.50 19.08 -1.68
N THR A 154 -7.65 18.33 -2.38
CA THR A 154 -7.31 18.62 -3.78
C THR A 154 -8.39 18.07 -4.70
N PRO A 155 -8.94 18.87 -5.64
CA PRO A 155 -9.88 18.38 -6.63
C PRO A 155 -9.30 17.22 -7.46
N MET A 156 -10.13 16.23 -7.81
CA MET A 156 -9.68 15.00 -8.49
C MET A 156 -8.97 15.27 -9.82
N TRP A 157 -9.48 16.21 -10.63
CA TRP A 157 -8.85 16.57 -11.90
C TRP A 157 -7.42 17.06 -11.73
N LEU A 158 -7.16 17.85 -10.68
CA LEU A 158 -5.81 18.36 -10.38
C LEU A 158 -4.89 17.23 -9.86
N GLN A 159 -5.42 16.33 -9.02
CA GLN A 159 -4.66 15.15 -8.58
C GLN A 159 -4.19 14.33 -9.78
N LEU A 160 -5.08 14.05 -10.75
CA LEU A 160 -4.74 13.25 -11.93
C LEU A 160 -3.66 13.89 -12.79
N ILE A 161 -3.67 15.22 -12.94
CA ILE A 161 -2.63 15.96 -13.66
C ILE A 161 -1.29 15.84 -12.95
N ILE A 162 -1.27 16.14 -11.64
CA ILE A 162 -0.04 16.10 -10.83
C ILE A 162 0.56 14.66 -10.83
N VAL A 163 -0.26 13.65 -10.56
CA VAL A 163 0.20 12.26 -10.49
C VAL A 163 0.72 11.79 -11.85
N LYS A 164 0.04 12.14 -12.96
CA LYS A 164 0.53 11.82 -14.31
C LYS A 164 1.88 12.46 -14.62
N TRP A 165 2.12 13.66 -14.11
CA TRP A 165 3.40 14.36 -14.28
C TRP A 165 4.51 13.74 -13.44
N VAL A 166 4.20 13.30 -12.22
CA VAL A 166 5.17 12.66 -11.30
C VAL A 166 5.56 11.25 -11.75
N LEU A 167 4.65 10.51 -12.39
CA LEU A 167 4.86 9.14 -12.84
C LEU A 167 5.45 9.03 -14.27
N LYS A 168 5.74 10.15 -14.94
CA LYS A 168 6.48 10.20 -16.20
C LYS A 168 7.98 10.18 -15.98
#